data_96305b45786b1da99a30d65f4848c50f
#
_entry.id   96305b45786b1da99a30d65f4848c50f
#
_cell.length_a   1.000
_cell.length_b   1.000
_cell.length_c   1.000
_cell.angle_alpha   90.00
_cell.angle_beta   90.00
_cell.angle_gamma   90.00
#
_symmetry.space_group_name_H-M   'P 1'
#
loop_
_entity.id
_entity.type
_entity.pdbx_description
1 polymer ?
#
loop_
_entity_poly.entity_id
_entity_poly.type
_entity_poly.pdbx_seq_one_letter_code
_entity_poly.pdbx_strand_id
1 'polypeptide(L)' 'MAPKDGVEARPACHPRACAIQNCLTSNGYNEAKCRTAIKRLYECCEAFYERYGEDASTVSCPKPNLLKLKMKQLREEAK' A
#
# COMPACT_ATOMS: atom_id res chain seq x y z
N MET A 1 5.42 -19.84 1.51
CA MET A 1 4.98 -18.82 0.57
C MET A 1 4.74 -17.51 1.29
N ALA A 2 5.17 -16.46 0.69
CA ALA A 2 4.99 -15.17 1.32
C ALA A 2 3.50 -14.93 1.53
N PRO A 3 3.11 -14.55 2.73
CA PRO A 3 1.74 -14.13 2.94
C PRO A 3 1.46 -12.98 1.99
N LYS A 4 0.23 -12.85 1.60
CA LYS A 4 -0.16 -11.84 0.65
C LYS A 4 0.23 -10.46 1.16
N ASP A 5 1.53 -10.23 1.18
CA ASP A 5 2.14 -8.94 1.42
C ASP A 5 1.65 -8.25 2.69
N GLY A 6 1.41 -9.05 3.72
CA GLY A 6 1.01 -8.50 5.00
C GLY A 6 -0.47 -8.31 5.18
N VAL A 7 -1.29 -8.86 4.27
CA VAL A 7 -2.75 -8.78 4.43
C VAL A 7 -3.16 -9.39 5.77
N GLU A 8 -2.45 -10.41 6.21
CA GLU A 8 -2.76 -11.08 7.47
C GLU A 8 -2.04 -10.48 8.66
N ALA A 9 -1.21 -9.48 8.43
CA ALA A 9 -0.54 -8.79 9.53
C ALA A 9 -1.54 -7.97 10.34
N ARG A 10 -1.14 -7.58 11.53
CA ARG A 10 -2.01 -6.79 12.41
C ARG A 10 -1.28 -5.54 12.84
N PRO A 11 -1.72 -4.37 12.39
CA PRO A 11 -2.82 -4.15 11.42
C PRO A 11 -2.46 -4.64 10.03
N ALA A 12 -3.47 -4.90 9.21
CA ALA A 12 -3.27 -5.39 7.87
C ALA A 12 -2.37 -4.44 7.07
N CYS A 13 -1.51 -5.01 6.25
CA CYS A 13 -0.59 -4.26 5.38
C CYS A 13 0.44 -3.42 6.15
N HIS A 14 0.56 -3.63 7.46
CA HIS A 14 1.51 -2.86 8.27
C HIS A 14 2.96 -3.00 7.77
N PRO A 15 3.46 -4.20 7.42
CA PRO A 15 4.83 -4.31 6.93
C PRO A 15 5.08 -3.49 5.67
N ARG A 16 4.10 -3.37 4.80
CA ARG A 16 4.27 -2.57 3.59
C ARG A 16 4.29 -1.09 3.89
N ALA A 17 3.50 -0.64 4.88
CA ALA A 17 3.55 0.75 5.31
C ALA A 17 4.89 1.09 5.95
N CYS A 18 5.43 0.17 6.75
CA CYS A 18 6.75 0.37 7.35
C CYS A 18 7.84 0.44 6.26
N ALA A 19 7.71 -0.35 5.21
CA ALA A 19 8.68 -0.33 4.12
C ALA A 19 8.73 1.04 3.45
N ILE A 20 7.58 1.71 3.33
CA ILE A 20 7.54 3.06 2.77
C ILE A 20 8.31 4.02 3.69
N GLN A 21 8.06 3.96 4.99
CA GLN A 21 8.78 4.82 5.94
C GLN A 21 10.27 4.61 5.86
N ASN A 22 10.70 3.35 5.84
CA ASN A 22 12.12 3.03 5.75
C ASN A 22 12.72 3.56 4.46
N CYS A 23 12.02 3.41 3.34
CA CYS A 23 12.48 3.90 2.06
C CYS A 23 12.61 5.44 2.07
N LEU A 24 11.59 6.12 2.58
CA LEU A 24 11.60 7.58 2.63
C LEU A 24 12.75 8.08 3.48
N THR A 25 12.94 7.48 4.65
CA THR A 25 14.03 7.88 5.55
C THR A 25 15.39 7.69 4.88
N SER A 26 15.56 6.59 4.15
CA SER A 26 16.84 6.28 3.50
C SER A 26 17.10 7.16 2.28
N ASN A 27 16.08 7.78 1.70
CA ASN A 27 16.20 8.54 0.46
C ASN A 27 15.82 10.01 0.62
N GLY A 28 15.94 10.54 1.82
CA GLY A 28 15.67 11.96 2.07
C GLY A 28 14.22 12.35 1.81
N TYR A 29 13.30 11.42 2.06
CA TYR A 29 11.86 11.64 1.87
C TYR A 29 11.49 11.92 0.40
N ASN A 30 12.28 11.39 -0.53
CA ASN A 30 11.97 11.52 -1.96
C ASN A 30 10.98 10.43 -2.35
N GLU A 31 9.70 10.80 -2.52
CA GLU A 31 8.66 9.84 -2.84
C GLU A 31 8.87 9.16 -4.19
N ALA A 32 9.49 9.87 -5.13
CA ALA A 32 9.72 9.28 -6.45
C ALA A 32 10.60 8.04 -6.35
N LYS A 33 11.55 8.04 -5.41
CA LYS A 33 12.43 6.89 -5.23
C LYS A 33 11.74 5.75 -4.48
N CYS A 34 10.61 6.02 -3.85
CA CYS A 34 9.88 5.03 -3.07
C CYS A 34 8.60 4.57 -3.76
N ARG A 35 8.47 4.85 -5.04
CA ARG A 35 7.24 4.53 -5.76
C ARG A 35 6.91 3.04 -5.72
N THR A 36 7.92 2.18 -5.82
CA THR A 36 7.70 0.75 -5.77
C THR A 36 7.12 0.33 -4.41
N ALA A 37 7.67 0.88 -3.32
CA ALA A 37 7.18 0.56 -1.99
C ALA A 37 5.73 1.04 -1.82
N ILE A 38 5.42 2.21 -2.33
CA ILE A 38 4.07 2.75 -2.27
C ILE A 38 3.11 1.88 -3.05
N LYS A 39 3.51 1.46 -4.25
CA LYS A 39 2.69 0.60 -5.08
C LYS A 39 2.39 -0.72 -4.36
N ARG A 40 3.39 -1.28 -3.69
CA ARG A 40 3.20 -2.55 -2.98
C ARG A 40 2.22 -2.40 -1.82
N LEU A 41 2.24 -1.26 -1.13
CA LEU A 41 1.25 -1.03 -0.10
C LEU A 41 -0.16 -1.01 -0.69
N TYR A 42 -0.34 -0.31 -1.80
CA TYR A 42 -1.66 -0.22 -2.40
C TYR A 42 -2.13 -1.58 -2.93
N GLU A 43 -1.21 -2.38 -3.46
CA GLU A 43 -1.57 -3.74 -3.87
C GLU A 43 -2.01 -4.59 -2.68
N CYS A 44 -1.33 -4.43 -1.55
CA CYS A 44 -1.74 -5.11 -0.33
C CYS A 44 -3.12 -4.65 0.12
N CYS A 45 -3.38 -3.36 0.05
CA CYS A 45 -4.68 -2.81 0.43
C CYS A 45 -5.79 -3.32 -0.49
N GLU A 46 -5.51 -3.45 -1.77
CA GLU A 46 -6.47 -4.00 -2.71
C GLU A 46 -6.82 -5.44 -2.32
N ALA A 47 -5.81 -6.25 -2.03
CA ALA A 47 -6.04 -7.63 -1.59
C ALA A 47 -6.81 -7.67 -0.28
N PHE A 48 -6.53 -6.72 0.62
CA PHE A 48 -7.23 -6.63 1.90
C PHE A 48 -8.72 -6.43 1.67
N TYR A 49 -9.08 -5.49 0.80
CA TYR A 49 -10.49 -5.21 0.55
C TYR A 49 -11.17 -6.34 -0.22
N GLU A 50 -10.43 -7.04 -1.07
CA GLU A 50 -10.98 -8.21 -1.75
C GLU A 50 -11.30 -9.33 -0.76
N ARG A 51 -10.46 -9.47 0.26
CA ARG A 51 -10.62 -10.55 1.22
C ARG A 51 -11.67 -10.24 2.27
N TYR A 52 -11.71 -9.01 2.75
CA TYR A 52 -12.55 -8.64 3.90
C TYR A 52 -13.71 -7.72 3.55
N GLY A 53 -13.78 -7.27 2.30
CA GLY A 53 -14.87 -6.40 1.86
C GLY A 53 -14.52 -4.93 2.00
N GLU A 54 -15.24 -4.10 1.24
CA GLU A 54 -14.93 -2.67 1.20
C GLU A 54 -15.36 -1.95 2.46
N ASP A 55 -16.16 -2.59 3.31
CA ASP A 55 -16.53 -2.02 4.60
C ASP A 55 -15.43 -2.20 5.65
N ALA A 56 -14.47 -3.08 5.41
CA ALA A 56 -13.36 -3.26 6.33
C ALA A 56 -12.44 -2.05 6.27
N SER A 57 -11.65 -1.86 7.33
CA SER A 57 -10.69 -0.77 7.35
C SER A 57 -9.47 -1.17 8.16
N THR A 58 -8.35 -0.54 7.84
CA THR A 58 -7.11 -0.69 8.59
C THR A 58 -6.36 0.63 8.51
N VAL A 59 -5.60 0.92 9.56
CA VAL A 59 -4.86 2.20 9.61
C VAL A 59 -3.81 2.29 8.51
N SER A 60 -3.38 1.17 7.96
CA SER A 60 -2.34 1.15 6.92
C SER A 60 -2.89 1.46 5.54
N CYS A 61 -4.19 1.46 5.33
CA CYS A 61 -4.77 1.58 4.01
C CYS A 61 -5.75 2.75 3.92
N PRO A 62 -5.77 3.44 2.76
CA PRO A 62 -6.82 4.43 2.51
C PRO A 62 -8.15 3.74 2.27
N LYS A 63 -9.21 4.51 2.28
CA LYS A 63 -10.53 3.98 1.96
C LYS A 63 -10.57 3.48 0.52
N PRO A 64 -11.46 2.53 0.19
CA PRO A 64 -11.45 1.91 -1.14
C PRO A 64 -11.51 2.89 -2.30
N ASN A 65 -12.34 3.93 -2.21
CA ASN A 65 -12.43 4.88 -3.31
C ASN A 65 -11.15 5.68 -3.49
N LEU A 66 -10.49 6.06 -2.38
CA LEU A 66 -9.21 6.74 -2.45
C LEU A 66 -8.13 5.80 -2.97
N LEU A 67 -8.18 4.53 -2.57
CA LEU A 67 -7.22 3.54 -3.05
C LEU A 67 -7.29 3.41 -4.57
N LYS A 68 -8.49 3.32 -5.12
CA LYS A 68 -8.66 3.21 -6.56
C LYS A 68 -8.10 4.41 -7.28
N LEU A 69 -8.33 5.60 -6.75
CA LEU A 69 -7.80 6.83 -7.34
C LEU A 69 -6.27 6.85 -7.31
N LYS A 70 -5.69 6.47 -6.17
CA LYS A 70 -4.23 6.45 -6.02
C LYS A 70 -3.58 5.43 -6.96
N MET A 71 -4.18 4.26 -7.09
CA MET A 71 -3.65 3.25 -7.99
C MET A 71 -3.73 3.69 -9.45
N LYS A 72 -4.81 4.38 -9.81
CA LYS A 72 -4.92 4.94 -11.16
C LYS A 72 -3.84 5.96 -11.42
N GLN A 73 -3.58 6.85 -10.45
CA GLN A 73 -2.53 7.86 -10.59
C GLN A 73 -1.16 7.21 -10.75
N LEU A 74 -0.88 6.16 -9.99
CA LEU A 74 0.39 5.46 -10.11
C LEU A 74 0.56 4.84 -11.49
N ARG A 75 -0.50 4.25 -12.04
CA ARG A 75 -0.42 3.67 -13.36
C ARG A 75 -0.17 4.72 -14.43
N GLU A 76 -0.79 5.89 -14.28
CA GLU A 76 -0.59 6.97 -15.24
C GLU A 76 0.83 7.53 -15.16
N GLU A 77 1.37 7.61 -13.94
CA GLU A 77 2.73 8.09 -13.78
C GLU A 77 3.77 7.11 -14.31
N ALA A 78 3.43 5.82 -14.33
CA ALA A 78 4.36 4.80 -14.76
C ALA A 78 4.50 4.71 -16.28
N LYS A 79 3.68 5.40 -17.03
CA LYS A 79 3.74 5.37 -18.49
C LYS A 79 4.92 6.14 -19.05
#